data_9e4d0135e8bd131795e0141e044eedf1
#
_entry.id   9e4d0135e8bd131795e0141e044eedf1
#
_cell.length_a   1.000
_cell.length_b   1.000
_cell.length_c   1.000
_cell.angle_alpha   90.00
_cell.angle_beta   90.00
_cell.angle_gamma   90.00
#
_symmetry.space_group_name_H-M   'P 1'
#
loop_
_entity.id
_entity.type
_entity.pdbx_description
1 polymer ?
#
loop_
_entity_poly.entity_id
_entity_poly.type
_entity_poly.pdbx_seq_one_letter_code
_entity_poly.pdbx_strand_id
1 'polypeptide(L)'
;MVSDNMLNGALMKSDSLTQPPAARRHKVSWHQRRRRVAWGLVLPSLLLLALAAGWPLARTIWFSFTNAMLDAPQEYQMVGVANYFARQDGVSIGVLSDPLWWQAVGNTLWFTFTSVALELLLGMLLALLMNEKFRGQGLVRTAILIPWAIPTIVSAKMWGWMFHDQYGVVNDLLGKIGLPSHLAWIAEPSLSMWAVVIADVWKTTPFMALMLLAALQLIPGDLYEAAKVDGASPWQRFKRITLPLIMPALVVALIFRVMDSMRIFDLIYVLTSNSEATMSISGYAREQIVSYQDMGMGSAASVLVFMMVAGIAACFIRVARLNDKEKS
;
A
#
# COMPACT_ATOMS: atom_id res chain seq x y z
N MET A 1 -15.83 -67.79 75.03
CA MET A 1 -14.75 -68.71 74.65
C MET A 1 -13.75 -67.87 73.94
N VAL A 2 -12.72 -67.41 74.69
CA VAL A 2 -11.37 -68.00 74.72
C VAL A 2 -10.68 -67.67 73.38
N SER A 3 -9.59 -66.98 73.33
CA SER A 3 -8.48 -66.54 74.11
C SER A 3 -7.39 -66.11 73.13
N ASP A 4 -6.60 -65.14 73.54
CA ASP A 4 -5.17 -65.11 73.45
C ASP A 4 -4.53 -64.91 72.03
N ASN A 5 -3.57 -64.18 71.80
CA ASN A 5 -2.39 -63.82 72.62
C ASN A 5 -1.61 -62.67 71.99
N MET A 6 -1.19 -61.79 72.81
CA MET A 6 0.04 -61.04 72.80
C MET A 6 1.25 -61.64 72.07
N LEU A 7 2.03 -60.74 71.64
CA LEU A 7 3.53 -60.69 71.62
C LEU A 7 4.11 -60.48 70.23
N ASN A 8 4.64 -59.42 69.93
CA ASN A 8 6.05 -59.10 69.92
C ASN A 8 6.32 -57.78 69.19
N GLY A 9 6.69 -56.80 69.89
CA GLY A 9 7.40 -55.67 69.37
C GLY A 9 8.80 -56.05 68.99
N ALA A 10 9.25 -55.60 67.89
CA ALA A 10 10.66 -55.35 67.62
C ALA A 10 10.81 -54.40 66.43
N LEU A 11 11.16 -53.19 66.74
CA LEU A 11 12.19 -52.43 66.07
C LEU A 11 12.41 -52.69 64.57
N MET A 12 11.83 -51.86 63.70
CA MET A 12 12.52 -51.46 62.50
C MET A 12 12.50 -49.94 62.38
N LYS A 13 13.62 -49.32 62.77
CA LYS A 13 13.99 -48.00 62.29
C LYS A 13 14.07 -48.04 60.76
N SER A 14 13.07 -47.48 60.09
CA SER A 14 13.20 -47.21 58.67
C SER A 14 14.07 -45.97 58.49
N ASP A 15 15.25 -46.15 57.96
CA ASP A 15 16.15 -45.12 57.46
C ASP A 15 15.32 -44.16 56.57
N SER A 16 15.23 -42.93 57.01
CA SER A 16 14.80 -41.84 56.17
C SER A 16 15.86 -41.57 55.11
N LEU A 17 15.74 -42.27 53.99
CA LEU A 17 16.48 -41.89 52.76
C LEU A 17 16.09 -40.48 52.42
N THR A 18 16.97 -39.53 52.76
CA THR A 18 16.92 -38.14 52.29
C THR A 18 16.96 -38.14 50.77
N GLN A 19 15.81 -37.99 50.14
CA GLN A 19 15.74 -37.74 48.70
C GLN A 19 16.52 -36.42 48.42
N PRO A 20 17.47 -36.44 47.49
CA PRO A 20 18.14 -35.22 47.09
C PRO A 20 17.10 -34.23 46.54
N PRO A 21 17.28 -32.91 46.85
CA PRO A 21 16.32 -31.90 46.39
C PRO A 21 16.20 -31.97 44.88
N ALA A 22 14.99 -32.26 44.40
CA ALA A 22 14.68 -32.29 42.98
C ALA A 22 15.09 -30.93 42.41
N ALA A 23 16.12 -30.93 41.58
CA ALA A 23 16.57 -29.73 40.89
C ALA A 23 15.33 -29.16 40.15
N ARG A 24 14.86 -28.02 40.61
CA ARG A 24 13.80 -27.25 39.93
C ARG A 24 14.31 -26.88 38.55
N ARG A 25 14.17 -27.80 37.59
CA ARG A 25 14.30 -27.44 36.18
C ARG A 25 13.24 -26.38 35.94
N HIS A 26 13.64 -25.11 35.81
CA HIS A 26 12.80 -24.03 35.32
C HIS A 26 12.23 -24.47 33.99
N LYS A 27 11.01 -25.02 34.02
CA LYS A 27 10.23 -25.31 32.80
C LYS A 27 9.97 -23.94 32.17
N VAL A 28 10.81 -23.58 31.21
CA VAL A 28 10.54 -22.41 30.35
C VAL A 28 9.12 -22.62 29.81
N SER A 29 8.19 -21.73 30.15
CA SER A 29 6.80 -21.89 29.82
C SER A 29 6.70 -22.08 28.30
N TRP A 30 5.78 -22.94 27.86
CA TRP A 30 5.58 -23.27 26.44
C TRP A 30 5.42 -21.99 25.58
N HIS A 31 4.78 -20.96 26.13
CA HIS A 31 4.66 -19.63 25.54
C HIS A 31 6.00 -18.90 25.35
N GLN A 32 6.92 -19.03 26.30
CA GLN A 32 8.26 -18.41 26.18
C GLN A 32 9.10 -19.12 25.12
N ARG A 33 9.00 -20.45 25.01
CA ARG A 33 9.71 -21.21 23.97
C ARG A 33 9.17 -20.87 22.57
N ARG A 34 7.85 -20.84 22.38
CA ARG A 34 7.22 -20.43 21.10
C ARG A 34 7.62 -19.00 20.72
N ARG A 35 7.63 -18.07 21.68
CA ARG A 35 8.05 -16.68 21.44
C ARG A 35 9.52 -16.59 21.03
N ARG A 36 10.44 -17.33 21.65
CA ARG A 36 11.87 -17.36 21.25
C ARG A 36 12.05 -17.94 19.85
N VAL A 37 11.38 -19.02 19.53
CA VAL A 37 11.43 -19.61 18.18
C VAL A 37 10.85 -18.64 17.15
N ALA A 38 9.70 -18.01 17.44
CA ALA A 38 9.11 -17.03 16.55
C ALA A 38 10.06 -15.84 16.29
N TRP A 39 10.68 -15.29 17.34
CA TRP A 39 11.68 -14.23 17.18
C TRP A 39 12.93 -14.71 16.42
N GLY A 40 13.39 -15.93 16.66
CA GLY A 40 14.54 -16.51 15.92
C GLY A 40 14.27 -16.67 14.43
N LEU A 41 13.02 -16.94 14.03
CA LEU A 41 12.61 -17.05 12.61
C LEU A 41 12.39 -15.69 11.95
N VAL A 42 11.89 -14.70 12.70
CA VAL A 42 11.58 -13.37 12.16
C VAL A 42 12.78 -12.42 12.21
N LEU A 43 13.70 -12.60 13.17
CA LEU A 43 14.85 -11.72 13.38
C LEU A 43 15.72 -11.52 12.12
N PRO A 44 16.09 -12.57 11.35
CA PRO A 44 16.92 -12.40 10.16
C PRO A 44 16.25 -11.49 9.13
N SER A 45 14.95 -11.67 8.88
CA SER A 45 14.21 -10.84 7.94
C SER A 45 14.03 -9.40 8.44
N LEU A 46 13.81 -9.20 9.74
CA LEU A 46 13.77 -7.86 10.33
C LEU A 46 15.12 -7.15 10.27
N LEU A 47 16.23 -7.86 10.48
CA LEU A 47 17.58 -7.29 10.36
C LEU A 47 17.88 -6.87 8.92
N LEU A 48 17.54 -7.71 7.94
CA LEU A 48 17.70 -7.37 6.53
C LEU A 48 16.84 -6.16 6.15
N LEU A 49 15.60 -6.11 6.60
CA LEU A 49 14.70 -4.98 6.37
C LEU A 49 15.23 -3.70 7.03
N ALA A 50 15.69 -3.78 8.27
CA ALA A 50 16.27 -2.65 8.99
C ALA A 50 17.54 -2.12 8.30
N LEU A 51 18.35 -3.00 7.74
CA LEU A 51 19.56 -2.62 7.02
C LEU A 51 19.23 -2.05 5.64
N ALA A 52 18.36 -2.71 4.88
CA ALA A 52 18.05 -2.33 3.50
C ALA A 52 17.15 -1.09 3.40
N ALA A 53 16.19 -0.92 4.30
CA ALA A 53 15.25 0.20 4.30
C ALA A 53 15.52 1.21 5.44
N GLY A 54 15.86 0.74 6.63
CA GLY A 54 16.06 1.58 7.80
C GLY A 54 17.26 2.51 7.67
N TRP A 55 18.38 2.01 7.13
CA TRP A 55 19.58 2.83 6.93
C TRP A 55 19.40 3.96 5.92
N PRO A 56 18.88 3.74 4.69
CA PRO A 56 18.59 4.83 3.77
C PRO A 56 17.58 5.83 4.34
N LEU A 57 16.54 5.36 5.01
CA LEU A 57 15.55 6.23 5.65
C LEU A 57 16.19 7.12 6.73
N ALA A 58 17.02 6.54 7.58
CA ALA A 58 17.74 7.32 8.60
C ALA A 58 18.68 8.37 7.99
N ARG A 59 19.37 8.03 6.87
CA ARG A 59 20.17 8.97 6.09
C ARG A 59 19.33 10.08 5.47
N THR A 60 18.18 9.77 4.89
CA THR A 60 17.26 10.77 4.36
C THR A 60 16.77 11.72 5.45
N ILE A 61 16.37 11.17 6.62
CA ILE A 61 15.98 12.01 7.77
C ILE A 61 17.16 12.90 8.22
N TRP A 62 18.38 12.36 8.25
CA TRP A 62 19.56 13.14 8.61
C TRP A 62 19.81 14.29 7.62
N PHE A 63 19.84 13.99 6.32
CA PHE A 63 20.10 15.01 5.30
C PHE A 63 19.00 16.07 5.25
N SER A 64 17.77 15.77 5.63
CA SER A 64 16.68 16.75 5.68
C SER A 64 16.93 17.92 6.64
N PHE A 65 17.90 17.79 7.57
CA PHE A 65 18.32 18.85 8.49
C PHE A 65 19.64 19.52 8.08
N THR A 66 20.13 19.25 6.88
CA THR A 66 21.42 19.75 6.39
C THR A 66 21.25 20.49 5.08
N ASN A 67 22.25 21.29 4.71
CA ASN A 67 22.36 21.93 3.39
C ASN A 67 23.19 21.09 2.41
N ALA A 68 23.15 19.75 2.54
CA ALA A 68 23.91 18.86 1.68
C ALA A 68 23.50 18.99 0.21
N MET A 69 24.49 19.06 -0.66
CA MET A 69 24.33 19.05 -2.10
C MET A 69 24.67 17.67 -2.66
N LEU A 70 24.09 17.31 -3.81
CA LEU A 70 24.28 15.97 -4.40
C LEU A 70 25.71 15.77 -4.95
N ASP A 71 26.33 16.84 -5.44
CA ASP A 71 27.70 16.84 -5.96
C ASP A 71 28.77 16.80 -4.85
N ALA A 72 28.45 17.29 -3.64
CA ALA A 72 29.34 17.31 -2.49
C ALA A 72 28.64 16.82 -1.20
N PRO A 73 28.18 15.57 -1.13
CA PRO A 73 27.32 15.09 -0.05
C PRO A 73 28.03 14.91 1.29
N GLN A 74 29.33 15.17 1.34
CA GLN A 74 30.14 15.13 2.58
C GLN A 74 30.41 16.52 3.14
N GLU A 75 30.25 17.58 2.34
CA GLU A 75 30.47 18.97 2.73
C GLU A 75 29.12 19.63 3.07
N TYR A 76 28.63 19.41 4.28
CA TYR A 76 27.36 19.99 4.70
C TYR A 76 27.42 20.56 6.11
N GLN A 77 26.51 21.48 6.36
CA GLN A 77 26.26 22.06 7.68
C GLN A 77 24.85 21.72 8.14
N MET A 78 24.67 21.66 9.45
CA MET A 78 23.33 21.49 10.02
C MET A 78 22.57 22.80 9.94
N VAL A 79 21.45 22.79 9.22
CA VAL A 79 20.55 23.97 9.07
C VAL A 79 19.26 23.80 9.88
N GLY A 80 19.14 22.72 10.66
CA GLY A 80 17.96 22.43 11.45
C GLY A 80 16.72 22.25 10.56
N VAL A 81 15.64 22.93 10.88
CA VAL A 81 14.35 22.79 10.15
C VAL A 81 14.22 23.73 8.93
N ALA A 82 15.29 24.41 8.53
CA ALA A 82 15.23 25.42 7.46
C ALA A 82 14.74 24.83 6.12
N ASN A 83 15.09 23.58 5.80
CA ASN A 83 14.59 22.92 4.60
C ASN A 83 13.08 22.67 4.62
N TYR A 84 12.47 22.59 5.79
CA TYR A 84 11.02 22.47 5.93
C TYR A 84 10.33 23.81 5.90
N PHE A 85 10.80 24.73 6.77
CA PHE A 85 10.28 26.08 6.89
C PHE A 85 11.31 26.97 7.58
N ALA A 86 11.66 28.07 6.93
CA ALA A 86 12.45 29.14 7.52
C ALA A 86 12.03 30.50 6.96
N ARG A 87 12.46 31.57 7.62
CA ARG A 87 12.30 32.92 7.12
C ARG A 87 13.67 33.58 7.04
N GLN A 88 14.07 33.95 5.83
CA GLN A 88 15.35 34.60 5.57
C GLN A 88 15.07 35.90 4.82
N ASP A 89 15.59 37.01 5.31
CA ASP A 89 15.44 38.35 4.71
C ASP A 89 13.98 38.74 4.39
N GLY A 90 13.05 38.32 5.25
CA GLY A 90 11.62 38.57 5.06
C GLY A 90 10.89 37.61 4.13
N VAL A 91 11.61 36.71 3.43
CA VAL A 91 11.07 35.71 2.52
C VAL A 91 10.95 34.40 3.24
N SER A 92 9.81 33.71 3.08
CA SER A 92 9.61 32.31 3.57
C SER A 92 10.27 31.36 2.60
N ILE A 93 11.13 30.49 3.12
CA ILE A 93 11.87 29.47 2.37
C ILE A 93 11.57 28.07 2.93
N GLY A 94 11.99 27.03 2.20
CA GLY A 94 11.77 25.63 2.56
C GLY A 94 10.55 25.02 1.85
N VAL A 95 10.44 23.70 1.89
CA VAL A 95 9.43 22.91 1.16
C VAL A 95 8.01 23.38 1.43
N LEU A 96 7.66 23.64 2.69
CA LEU A 96 6.30 24.07 3.07
C LEU A 96 5.94 25.48 2.63
N SER A 97 6.92 26.28 2.22
CA SER A 97 6.72 27.65 1.68
C SER A 97 6.69 27.66 0.16
N ASP A 98 7.05 26.57 -0.51
CA ASP A 98 7.10 26.47 -1.96
C ASP A 98 5.69 26.21 -2.54
N PRO A 99 5.16 27.13 -3.39
CA PRO A 99 3.87 26.90 -4.06
C PRO A 99 3.83 25.63 -4.90
N LEU A 100 4.95 25.26 -5.53
CA LEU A 100 5.04 24.05 -6.36
C LEU A 100 4.86 22.77 -5.54
N TRP A 101 5.34 22.75 -4.28
CA TRP A 101 5.07 21.66 -3.36
C TRP A 101 3.57 21.46 -3.13
N TRP A 102 2.84 22.53 -2.87
CA TRP A 102 1.39 22.44 -2.62
C TRP A 102 0.61 22.08 -3.87
N GLN A 103 1.06 22.52 -5.04
CA GLN A 103 0.52 22.06 -6.32
C GLN A 103 0.75 20.56 -6.50
N ALA A 104 1.95 20.05 -6.23
CA ALA A 104 2.27 18.64 -6.28
C ALA A 104 1.44 17.81 -5.28
N VAL A 105 1.19 18.34 -4.08
CA VAL A 105 0.26 17.73 -3.11
C VAL A 105 -1.15 17.65 -3.68
N GLY A 106 -1.67 18.74 -4.22
CA GLY A 106 -2.99 18.80 -4.86
C GLY A 106 -3.11 17.81 -6.02
N ASN A 107 -2.13 17.79 -6.91
CA ASN A 107 -2.05 16.86 -8.03
C ASN A 107 -2.07 15.40 -7.57
N THR A 108 -1.27 15.06 -6.55
CA THR A 108 -1.19 13.68 -6.03
C THR A 108 -2.48 13.25 -5.36
N LEU A 109 -3.11 14.12 -4.58
CA LEU A 109 -4.39 13.82 -3.92
C LEU A 109 -5.51 13.66 -4.94
N TRP A 110 -5.60 14.56 -5.92
CA TRP A 110 -6.58 14.47 -7.00
C TRP A 110 -6.41 13.19 -7.82
N PHE A 111 -5.17 12.90 -8.23
CA PHE A 111 -4.82 11.67 -8.93
C PHE A 111 -5.23 10.43 -8.12
N THR A 112 -4.81 10.38 -6.85
CA THR A 112 -5.10 9.23 -5.97
C THR A 112 -6.60 9.01 -5.82
N PHE A 113 -7.37 10.07 -5.54
CA PHE A 113 -8.81 9.95 -5.39
C PHE A 113 -9.47 9.46 -6.68
N THR A 114 -9.12 10.06 -7.82
CA THR A 114 -9.75 9.78 -9.10
C THR A 114 -9.38 8.38 -9.61
N SER A 115 -8.09 8.02 -9.60
CA SER A 115 -7.65 6.71 -10.08
C SER A 115 -8.16 5.57 -9.21
N VAL A 116 -8.07 5.70 -7.88
CA VAL A 116 -8.55 4.65 -6.97
C VAL A 116 -10.07 4.45 -7.04
N ALA A 117 -10.84 5.54 -7.20
CA ALA A 117 -12.27 5.44 -7.38
C ALA A 117 -12.65 4.69 -8.67
N LEU A 118 -12.01 5.03 -9.79
CA LEU A 118 -12.21 4.35 -11.07
C LEU A 118 -11.77 2.89 -11.02
N GLU A 119 -10.63 2.61 -10.43
CA GLU A 119 -10.13 1.24 -10.26
C GLU A 119 -11.01 0.38 -9.37
N LEU A 120 -11.56 0.96 -8.31
CA LEU A 120 -12.51 0.25 -7.47
C LEU A 120 -13.76 -0.13 -8.25
N LEU A 121 -14.32 0.80 -9.03
CA LEU A 121 -15.50 0.55 -9.84
C LEU A 121 -15.23 -0.49 -10.93
N LEU A 122 -14.20 -0.27 -11.73
CA LEU A 122 -13.83 -1.18 -12.83
C LEU A 122 -13.33 -2.53 -12.29
N GLY A 123 -12.53 -2.52 -11.23
CA GLY A 123 -12.03 -3.71 -10.57
C GLY A 123 -13.14 -4.56 -9.98
N MET A 124 -14.16 -3.95 -9.38
CA MET A 124 -15.37 -4.65 -8.92
C MET A 124 -16.13 -5.29 -10.07
N LEU A 125 -16.35 -4.56 -11.16
CA LEU A 125 -17.02 -5.11 -12.35
C LEU A 125 -16.24 -6.30 -12.93
N LEU A 126 -14.93 -6.16 -13.08
CA LEU A 126 -14.06 -7.26 -13.56
C LEU A 126 -14.04 -8.44 -12.59
N ALA A 127 -14.00 -8.19 -11.28
CA ALA A 127 -14.02 -9.25 -10.27
C ALA A 127 -15.34 -10.05 -10.32
N LEU A 128 -16.47 -9.37 -10.44
CA LEU A 128 -17.78 -10.01 -10.59
C LEU A 128 -17.84 -10.85 -11.88
N LEU A 129 -17.36 -10.30 -13.00
CA LEU A 129 -17.27 -11.03 -14.28
C LEU A 129 -16.38 -12.27 -14.16
N MET A 130 -15.21 -12.13 -13.57
CA MET A 130 -14.27 -13.24 -13.37
C MET A 130 -14.75 -14.28 -12.35
N ASN A 131 -15.70 -13.94 -11.50
CA ASN A 131 -16.30 -14.87 -10.53
C ASN A 131 -17.37 -15.78 -11.15
N GLU A 132 -17.98 -15.39 -12.27
CA GLU A 132 -18.95 -16.20 -12.98
C GLU A 132 -18.29 -17.39 -13.68
N LYS A 133 -19.00 -18.51 -13.73
CA LYS A 133 -18.53 -19.73 -14.39
C LYS A 133 -18.95 -19.73 -15.87
N PHE A 134 -18.00 -19.57 -16.77
CA PHE A 134 -18.25 -19.64 -18.23
C PHE A 134 -17.07 -20.29 -18.95
N ARG A 135 -17.34 -20.76 -20.21
CA ARG A 135 -16.31 -21.37 -21.06
C ARG A 135 -15.27 -20.29 -21.45
N GLY A 136 -13.97 -20.60 -21.25
CA GLY A 136 -12.89 -19.64 -21.52
C GLY A 136 -12.54 -18.69 -20.36
N GLN A 137 -13.12 -18.86 -19.18
CA GLN A 137 -12.83 -18.04 -17.98
C GLN A 137 -11.33 -17.89 -17.71
N GLY A 138 -10.53 -18.95 -17.88
CA GLY A 138 -9.08 -18.91 -17.69
C GLY A 138 -8.38 -17.93 -18.66
N LEU A 139 -8.77 -17.96 -19.94
CA LEU A 139 -8.21 -17.02 -20.93
C LEU A 139 -8.57 -15.58 -20.62
N VAL A 140 -9.82 -15.32 -20.24
CA VAL A 140 -10.26 -13.96 -19.85
C VAL A 140 -9.50 -13.46 -18.62
N ARG A 141 -9.32 -14.29 -17.59
CA ARG A 141 -8.52 -13.95 -16.41
C ARG A 141 -7.08 -13.62 -16.77
N THR A 142 -6.46 -14.41 -17.64
CA THR A 142 -5.09 -14.15 -18.11
C THR A 142 -5.01 -12.84 -18.91
N ALA A 143 -5.94 -12.62 -19.84
CA ALA A 143 -5.95 -11.40 -20.66
C ALA A 143 -6.13 -10.12 -19.81
N ILE A 144 -6.99 -10.16 -18.80
CA ILE A 144 -7.20 -9.03 -17.88
C ILE A 144 -5.92 -8.73 -17.08
N LEU A 145 -5.06 -9.72 -16.81
CA LEU A 145 -3.84 -9.53 -16.04
C LEU A 145 -2.66 -8.98 -16.83
N ILE A 146 -2.69 -9.03 -18.15
CA ILE A 146 -1.60 -8.56 -19.02
C ILE A 146 -1.16 -7.12 -18.69
N PRO A 147 -2.07 -6.13 -18.57
CA PRO A 147 -1.67 -4.75 -18.28
C PRO A 147 -0.85 -4.61 -17.00
N TRP A 148 -1.23 -5.31 -15.96
CA TRP A 148 -0.53 -5.25 -14.68
C TRP A 148 0.87 -5.88 -14.72
N ALA A 149 1.07 -6.91 -15.56
CA ALA A 149 2.35 -7.58 -15.71
C ALA A 149 3.39 -6.74 -16.51
N ILE A 150 2.96 -5.75 -17.30
CA ILE A 150 3.84 -4.90 -18.09
C ILE A 150 4.59 -3.92 -17.17
N PRO A 151 5.94 -3.76 -17.31
CA PRO A 151 6.68 -2.75 -16.55
C PRO A 151 6.12 -1.33 -16.76
N THR A 152 6.09 -0.51 -15.71
CA THR A 152 5.47 0.83 -15.73
C THR A 152 6.05 1.72 -16.83
N ILE A 153 7.37 1.71 -17.01
CA ILE A 153 8.05 2.50 -18.05
C ILE A 153 7.58 2.12 -19.45
N VAL A 154 7.41 0.82 -19.71
CA VAL A 154 6.92 0.32 -21.00
C VAL A 154 5.47 0.74 -21.22
N SER A 155 4.61 0.58 -20.20
CA SER A 155 3.23 1.04 -20.24
C SER A 155 3.14 2.55 -20.51
N ALA A 156 3.95 3.35 -19.82
CA ALA A 156 3.98 4.81 -20.02
C ALA A 156 4.38 5.19 -21.44
N LYS A 157 5.42 4.56 -22.01
CA LYS A 157 5.83 4.81 -23.41
C LYS A 157 4.76 4.37 -24.39
N MET A 158 4.12 3.22 -24.18
CA MET A 158 3.02 2.74 -25.02
C MET A 158 1.84 3.73 -25.01
N TRP A 159 1.40 4.19 -23.82
CA TRP A 159 0.36 5.18 -23.69
C TRP A 159 0.76 6.53 -24.27
N GLY A 160 2.04 6.95 -24.11
CA GLY A 160 2.57 8.15 -24.77
C GLY A 160 2.43 8.13 -26.28
N TRP A 161 2.63 6.97 -26.89
CA TRP A 161 2.38 6.75 -28.32
C TRP A 161 0.89 6.79 -28.69
N MET A 162 0.05 6.17 -27.85
CA MET A 162 -1.39 6.14 -28.07
C MET A 162 -2.03 7.53 -27.93
N PHE A 163 -1.50 8.38 -27.06
CA PHE A 163 -1.95 9.75 -26.83
C PHE A 163 -1.30 10.80 -27.73
N HIS A 164 -0.47 10.39 -28.70
CA HIS A 164 0.19 11.35 -29.58
C HIS A 164 -0.81 12.19 -30.36
N ASP A 165 -0.59 13.50 -30.45
CA ASP A 165 -1.54 14.47 -31.01
C ASP A 165 -1.81 14.25 -32.51
N GLN A 166 -0.79 13.85 -33.29
CA GLN A 166 -0.88 13.73 -34.75
C GLN A 166 -1.23 12.31 -35.24
N TYR A 167 -0.69 11.25 -34.58
CA TYR A 167 -0.84 9.87 -35.04
C TYR A 167 -1.35 8.91 -33.97
N GLY A 168 -1.73 9.45 -32.80
CA GLY A 168 -2.19 8.62 -31.67
C GLY A 168 -3.53 7.98 -31.95
N VAL A 169 -3.63 6.68 -31.65
CA VAL A 169 -4.85 5.88 -31.87
C VAL A 169 -6.04 6.42 -31.08
N VAL A 170 -5.82 7.06 -29.94
CA VAL A 170 -6.90 7.64 -29.12
C VAL A 170 -7.59 8.77 -29.87
N ASN A 171 -6.82 9.68 -30.47
CA ASN A 171 -7.35 10.76 -31.29
C ASN A 171 -8.06 10.25 -32.56
N ASP A 172 -7.52 9.22 -33.22
CA ASP A 172 -8.14 8.58 -34.38
C ASP A 172 -9.52 7.97 -34.03
N LEU A 173 -9.62 7.28 -32.88
CA LEU A 173 -10.88 6.72 -32.39
C LEU A 173 -11.91 7.81 -32.05
N LEU A 174 -11.48 8.89 -31.40
CA LEU A 174 -12.34 10.03 -31.07
C LEU A 174 -12.89 10.66 -32.36
N GLY A 175 -12.04 10.87 -33.37
CA GLY A 175 -12.47 11.41 -34.66
C GLY A 175 -13.52 10.53 -35.37
N LYS A 176 -13.37 9.21 -35.31
CA LYS A 176 -14.31 8.25 -35.91
C LYS A 176 -15.70 8.29 -35.27
N ILE A 177 -15.82 8.69 -34.02
CA ILE A 177 -17.09 8.84 -33.29
C ILE A 177 -17.60 10.29 -33.28
N GLY A 178 -16.95 11.20 -34.02
CA GLY A 178 -17.38 12.61 -34.15
C GLY A 178 -16.95 13.52 -33.00
N LEU A 179 -16.03 13.10 -32.18
CA LEU A 179 -15.45 13.93 -31.11
C LEU A 179 -14.15 14.65 -31.57
N PRO A 180 -13.68 15.70 -30.87
CA PRO A 180 -12.42 16.38 -31.21
C PRO A 180 -11.27 15.38 -31.28
N SER A 181 -10.52 15.38 -32.40
CA SER A 181 -9.50 14.37 -32.73
C SER A 181 -8.06 14.89 -32.76
N HIS A 182 -7.85 16.15 -32.38
CA HIS A 182 -6.51 16.77 -32.34
C HIS A 182 -6.21 17.27 -30.93
N LEU A 183 -6.44 16.42 -29.94
CA LEU A 183 -6.18 16.75 -28.55
C LEU A 183 -4.70 16.48 -28.21
N ALA A 184 -4.03 17.48 -27.64
CA ALA A 184 -2.67 17.33 -27.15
C ALA A 184 -2.66 16.76 -25.73
N TRP A 185 -3.04 15.50 -25.58
CA TRP A 185 -3.27 14.81 -24.31
C TRP A 185 -2.16 15.00 -23.27
N ILE A 186 -0.92 15.05 -23.71
CA ILE A 186 0.25 15.13 -22.83
C ILE A 186 0.67 16.59 -22.59
N ALA A 187 0.54 17.43 -23.62
CA ALA A 187 1.02 18.80 -23.58
C ALA A 187 -0.01 19.78 -22.99
N GLU A 188 -1.30 19.50 -23.12
CA GLU A 188 -2.35 20.35 -22.58
C GLU A 188 -2.53 20.11 -21.06
N PRO A 189 -2.31 21.13 -20.21
CA PRO A 189 -2.38 20.98 -18.74
C PRO A 189 -3.73 20.43 -18.25
N SER A 190 -4.83 20.75 -18.91
CA SER A 190 -6.18 20.27 -18.57
C SER A 190 -6.40 18.79 -18.86
N LEU A 191 -5.64 18.21 -19.81
CA LEU A 191 -5.76 16.83 -20.26
C LEU A 191 -4.65 15.93 -19.71
N SER A 192 -3.47 16.48 -19.43
CA SER A 192 -2.29 15.71 -19.09
C SER A 192 -2.47 14.82 -17.86
N MET A 193 -3.13 15.31 -16.81
CA MET A 193 -3.45 14.51 -15.65
C MET A 193 -4.47 13.40 -15.95
N TRP A 194 -5.45 13.64 -16.84
CA TRP A 194 -6.37 12.59 -17.30
C TRP A 194 -5.66 11.51 -18.11
N ALA A 195 -4.67 11.88 -18.95
CA ALA A 195 -3.84 10.90 -19.65
C ALA A 195 -3.09 9.98 -18.66
N VAL A 196 -2.55 10.55 -17.57
CA VAL A 196 -1.92 9.77 -16.49
C VAL A 196 -2.94 8.85 -15.81
N VAL A 197 -4.12 9.35 -15.44
CA VAL A 197 -5.18 8.56 -14.79
C VAL A 197 -5.65 7.41 -15.69
N ILE A 198 -5.88 7.64 -16.97
CA ILE A 198 -6.32 6.59 -17.91
C ILE A 198 -5.26 5.48 -18.00
N ALA A 199 -4.00 5.86 -18.16
CA ALA A 199 -2.89 4.90 -18.26
C ALA A 199 -2.73 4.08 -16.96
N ASP A 200 -2.84 4.72 -15.80
CA ASP A 200 -2.73 4.10 -14.50
C ASP A 200 -3.91 3.16 -14.22
N VAL A 201 -5.13 3.62 -14.40
CA VAL A 201 -6.35 2.82 -14.22
C VAL A 201 -6.33 1.58 -15.11
N TRP A 202 -5.95 1.72 -16.37
CA TRP A 202 -5.79 0.56 -17.27
C TRP A 202 -4.78 -0.45 -16.73
N LYS A 203 -3.65 0.03 -16.21
CA LYS A 203 -2.57 -0.80 -15.73
C LYS A 203 -2.89 -1.51 -14.40
N THR A 204 -3.55 -0.83 -13.47
CA THR A 204 -3.66 -1.25 -12.07
C THR A 204 -5.02 -1.81 -11.67
N THR A 205 -6.07 -1.56 -12.46
CA THR A 205 -7.40 -2.18 -12.27
C THR A 205 -7.35 -3.71 -12.14
N PRO A 206 -6.52 -4.46 -12.92
CA PRO A 206 -6.42 -5.91 -12.76
C PRO A 206 -6.01 -6.35 -11.35
N PHE A 207 -5.11 -5.65 -10.71
CA PHE A 207 -4.69 -5.94 -9.34
C PHE A 207 -5.86 -5.77 -8.36
N MET A 208 -6.60 -4.66 -8.46
CA MET A 208 -7.80 -4.43 -7.67
C MET A 208 -8.84 -5.55 -7.91
N ALA A 209 -9.06 -5.91 -9.17
CA ALA A 209 -9.99 -6.98 -9.55
C ALA A 209 -9.60 -8.33 -8.94
N LEU A 210 -8.31 -8.68 -8.92
CA LEU A 210 -7.84 -9.93 -8.29
C LEU A 210 -8.05 -9.96 -6.78
N MET A 211 -7.77 -8.86 -6.09
CA MET A 211 -7.98 -8.79 -4.64
C MET A 211 -9.47 -8.95 -4.29
N LEU A 212 -10.34 -8.29 -5.05
CA LEU A 212 -11.79 -8.40 -4.86
C LEU A 212 -12.30 -9.79 -5.27
N LEU A 213 -11.78 -10.39 -6.34
CA LEU A 213 -12.12 -11.75 -6.76
C LEU A 213 -11.77 -12.79 -5.69
N ALA A 214 -10.58 -12.67 -5.07
CA ALA A 214 -10.20 -13.55 -3.98
C ALA A 214 -11.19 -13.49 -2.80
N ALA A 215 -11.68 -12.29 -2.47
CA ALA A 215 -12.69 -12.11 -1.46
C ALA A 215 -14.06 -12.68 -1.86
N LEU A 216 -14.47 -12.49 -3.12
CA LEU A 216 -15.73 -13.05 -3.65
C LEU A 216 -15.74 -14.57 -3.60
N GLN A 217 -14.60 -15.23 -3.85
CA GLN A 217 -14.48 -16.69 -3.82
C GLN A 217 -14.59 -17.31 -2.42
N LEU A 218 -14.48 -16.51 -1.36
CA LEU A 218 -14.67 -16.95 0.02
C LEU A 218 -16.15 -16.98 0.43
N ILE A 219 -17.06 -16.40 -0.36
CA ILE A 219 -18.48 -16.36 -0.04
C ILE A 219 -19.11 -17.72 -0.40
N PRO A 220 -19.76 -18.43 0.56
CA PRO A 220 -20.45 -19.68 0.28
C PRO A 220 -21.57 -19.50 -0.76
N GLY A 221 -21.63 -20.37 -1.76
CA GLY A 221 -22.63 -20.34 -2.82
C GLY A 221 -24.09 -20.46 -2.32
N ASP A 222 -24.26 -21.22 -1.24
CA ASP A 222 -25.57 -21.50 -0.62
C ASP A 222 -26.29 -20.20 -0.19
N LEU A 223 -25.55 -19.16 0.21
CA LEU A 223 -26.12 -17.84 0.53
C LEU A 223 -26.82 -17.19 -0.67
N TYR A 224 -26.24 -17.35 -1.86
CA TYR A 224 -26.83 -16.84 -3.09
C TYR A 224 -28.03 -17.68 -3.55
N GLU A 225 -27.97 -19.00 -3.33
CA GLU A 225 -29.08 -19.90 -3.67
C GLU A 225 -30.29 -19.65 -2.76
N ALA A 226 -30.08 -19.56 -1.44
CA ALA A 226 -31.13 -19.18 -0.50
C ALA A 226 -31.79 -17.85 -0.86
N ALA A 227 -30.97 -16.82 -1.12
CA ALA A 227 -31.49 -15.50 -1.51
C ALA A 227 -32.25 -15.53 -2.85
N LYS A 228 -31.91 -16.43 -3.79
CA LYS A 228 -32.68 -16.62 -5.03
C LYS A 228 -34.05 -17.23 -4.74
N VAL A 229 -34.10 -18.22 -3.85
CA VAL A 229 -35.38 -18.85 -3.42
C VAL A 229 -36.27 -17.83 -2.75
N ASP A 230 -35.71 -16.91 -1.95
CA ASP A 230 -36.42 -15.79 -1.31
C ASP A 230 -36.84 -14.67 -2.30
N GLY A 231 -36.55 -14.82 -3.59
CA GLY A 231 -36.91 -13.85 -4.63
C GLY A 231 -36.04 -12.60 -4.67
N ALA A 232 -34.86 -12.60 -4.04
CA ALA A 232 -33.96 -11.45 -4.04
C ALA A 232 -33.37 -11.17 -5.45
N SER A 233 -33.52 -9.94 -5.93
CA SER A 233 -32.95 -9.49 -7.19
C SER A 233 -31.40 -9.50 -7.17
N PRO A 234 -30.70 -9.52 -8.33
CA PRO A 234 -29.24 -9.45 -8.40
C PRO A 234 -28.66 -8.25 -7.63
N TRP A 235 -29.29 -7.09 -7.72
CA TRP A 235 -28.87 -5.88 -7.00
C TRP A 235 -29.05 -6.00 -5.48
N GLN A 236 -30.13 -6.64 -5.02
CA GLN A 236 -30.35 -6.91 -3.58
C GLN A 236 -29.32 -7.89 -3.04
N ARG A 237 -28.99 -8.95 -3.80
CA ARG A 237 -27.93 -9.91 -3.44
C ARG A 237 -26.57 -9.22 -3.37
N PHE A 238 -26.23 -8.38 -4.35
CA PHE A 238 -25.00 -7.59 -4.32
C PHE A 238 -24.92 -6.69 -3.08
N LYS A 239 -25.94 -5.88 -2.83
CA LYS A 239 -25.94 -4.90 -1.73
C LYS A 239 -26.05 -5.51 -0.34
N ARG A 240 -26.78 -6.64 -0.18
CA ARG A 240 -27.06 -7.22 1.14
C ARG A 240 -26.18 -8.41 1.49
N ILE A 241 -25.60 -9.09 0.52
CA ILE A 241 -24.76 -10.29 0.73
C ILE A 241 -23.32 -9.98 0.30
N THR A 242 -23.12 -9.71 -0.99
CA THR A 242 -21.78 -9.58 -1.57
C THR A 242 -20.99 -8.44 -0.92
N LEU A 243 -21.49 -7.22 -1.01
CA LEU A 243 -20.78 -6.03 -0.54
C LEU A 243 -20.44 -6.06 0.95
N PRO A 244 -21.36 -6.43 1.88
CA PRO A 244 -21.02 -6.52 3.29
C PRO A 244 -19.98 -7.60 3.61
N LEU A 245 -20.02 -8.75 2.92
CA LEU A 245 -19.11 -9.86 3.17
C LEU A 245 -17.69 -9.61 2.64
N ILE A 246 -17.55 -8.90 1.52
CA ILE A 246 -16.23 -8.53 0.99
C ILE A 246 -15.67 -7.23 1.59
N MET A 247 -16.46 -6.48 2.38
CA MET A 247 -16.06 -5.17 2.91
C MET A 247 -14.69 -5.18 3.60
N PRO A 248 -14.35 -6.16 4.46
CA PRO A 248 -13.02 -6.20 5.07
C PRO A 248 -11.88 -6.30 4.04
N ALA A 249 -12.04 -7.13 3.02
CA ALA A 249 -11.05 -7.28 1.96
C ALA A 249 -10.99 -6.04 1.04
N LEU A 250 -12.14 -5.43 0.77
CA LEU A 250 -12.23 -4.19 0.00
C LEU A 250 -11.47 -3.05 0.69
N VAL A 251 -11.64 -2.89 2.01
CA VAL A 251 -10.88 -1.89 2.80
C VAL A 251 -9.38 -2.15 2.71
N VAL A 252 -8.94 -3.40 2.81
CA VAL A 252 -7.52 -3.77 2.67
C VAL A 252 -7.02 -3.42 1.26
N ALA A 253 -7.77 -3.76 0.21
CA ALA A 253 -7.42 -3.43 -1.17
C ALA A 253 -7.30 -1.91 -1.38
N LEU A 254 -8.24 -1.14 -0.84
CA LEU A 254 -8.21 0.33 -0.88
C LEU A 254 -6.98 0.90 -0.17
N ILE A 255 -6.63 0.40 1.02
CA ILE A 255 -5.43 0.85 1.74
C ILE A 255 -4.19 0.65 0.87
N PHE A 256 -4.00 -0.56 0.35
CA PHE A 256 -2.86 -0.86 -0.52
C PHE A 256 -2.81 0.07 -1.72
N ARG A 257 -3.95 0.27 -2.39
CA ARG A 257 -3.98 1.08 -3.61
C ARG A 257 -3.78 2.58 -3.34
N VAL A 258 -4.38 3.12 -2.28
CA VAL A 258 -4.16 4.52 -1.88
C VAL A 258 -2.67 4.75 -1.52
N MET A 259 -2.07 3.85 -0.76
CA MET A 259 -0.64 3.95 -0.40
C MET A 259 0.28 3.86 -1.62
N ASP A 260 -0.09 3.08 -2.63
CA ASP A 260 0.67 2.95 -3.87
C ASP A 260 0.53 4.20 -4.75
N SER A 261 -0.71 4.67 -4.97
CA SER A 261 -0.97 5.85 -5.78
C SER A 261 -0.41 7.16 -5.17
N MET A 262 -0.36 7.27 -3.85
CA MET A 262 0.29 8.42 -3.18
C MET A 262 1.79 8.54 -3.46
N ARG A 263 2.43 7.47 -3.87
CA ARG A 263 3.87 7.43 -4.20
C ARG A 263 4.13 7.37 -5.70
N ILE A 264 3.11 7.66 -6.52
CA ILE A 264 3.27 7.63 -7.97
C ILE A 264 4.41 8.55 -8.42
N PHE A 265 5.27 8.01 -9.27
CA PHE A 265 6.40 8.74 -9.84
C PHE A 265 6.67 8.31 -11.29
N ASP A 266 6.98 7.03 -11.51
CA ASP A 266 7.50 6.51 -12.79
C ASP A 266 6.59 6.81 -13.98
N LEU A 267 5.28 6.61 -13.82
CA LEU A 267 4.30 6.84 -14.88
C LEU A 267 4.25 8.32 -15.26
N ILE A 268 4.16 9.22 -14.28
CA ILE A 268 4.11 10.67 -14.49
C ILE A 268 5.40 11.15 -15.14
N TYR A 269 6.55 10.73 -14.60
CA TYR A 269 7.85 11.14 -15.10
C TYR A 269 8.08 10.72 -16.57
N VAL A 270 7.69 9.49 -16.93
CA VAL A 270 7.92 8.98 -18.29
C VAL A 270 6.88 9.49 -19.27
N LEU A 271 5.62 9.69 -18.87
CA LEU A 271 4.52 10.09 -19.75
C LEU A 271 4.49 11.60 -19.98
N THR A 272 4.63 12.40 -18.92
CA THR A 272 4.44 13.88 -18.97
C THR A 272 5.71 14.65 -18.61
N SER A 273 6.88 13.97 -18.50
CA SER A 273 8.15 14.57 -18.13
C SER A 273 8.13 15.36 -16.83
N ASN A 274 7.28 14.95 -15.87
CA ASN A 274 7.10 15.60 -14.57
C ASN A 274 6.73 17.08 -14.67
N SER A 275 5.91 17.44 -15.69
CA SER A 275 5.45 18.82 -15.86
C SER A 275 4.71 19.32 -14.61
N GLU A 276 4.71 20.62 -14.33
CA GLU A 276 4.05 21.21 -13.17
C GLU A 276 2.58 20.80 -13.06
N ALA A 277 1.88 20.69 -14.20
CA ALA A 277 0.47 20.30 -14.24
C ALA A 277 0.20 18.86 -13.73
N THR A 278 1.21 17.99 -13.76
CA THR A 278 1.08 16.58 -13.35
C THR A 278 2.06 16.16 -12.25
N MET A 279 2.98 17.03 -11.88
CA MET A 279 4.01 16.75 -10.87
C MET A 279 3.39 16.18 -9.61
N SER A 280 3.90 15.00 -9.18
CA SER A 280 3.53 14.40 -7.89
C SER A 280 4.47 14.86 -6.78
N ILE A 281 4.07 14.60 -5.52
CA ILE A 281 4.96 14.84 -4.36
C ILE A 281 6.28 14.07 -4.47
N SER A 282 6.27 12.86 -5.02
CA SER A 282 7.50 12.10 -5.28
C SER A 282 8.31 12.71 -6.43
N GLY A 283 7.62 13.25 -7.45
CA GLY A 283 8.22 13.99 -8.55
C GLY A 283 8.92 15.26 -8.08
N TYR A 284 8.29 16.00 -7.18
CA TYR A 284 8.87 17.19 -6.55
C TYR A 284 10.15 16.85 -5.76
N ALA A 285 10.10 15.84 -4.91
CA ALA A 285 11.26 15.41 -4.12
C ALA A 285 12.45 15.02 -5.02
N ARG A 286 12.17 14.30 -6.11
CA ARG A 286 13.20 13.95 -7.10
C ARG A 286 13.76 15.19 -7.82
N GLU A 287 12.90 16.15 -8.17
CA GLU A 287 13.32 17.39 -8.83
C GLU A 287 14.33 18.15 -7.97
N GLN A 288 14.07 18.27 -6.66
CA GLN A 288 14.99 18.89 -5.73
C GLN A 288 16.34 18.17 -5.67
N ILE A 289 16.34 16.83 -5.58
CA ILE A 289 17.59 16.04 -5.46
C ILE A 289 18.39 16.05 -6.77
N VAL A 290 17.71 15.80 -7.90
CA VAL A 290 18.42 15.48 -9.16
C VAL A 290 18.59 16.70 -10.06
N SER A 291 17.57 17.52 -10.21
CA SER A 291 17.62 18.69 -11.10
C SER A 291 18.26 19.91 -10.44
N TYR A 292 17.90 20.18 -9.18
CA TYR A 292 18.50 21.26 -8.40
C TYR A 292 19.73 20.83 -7.59
N GLN A 293 20.02 19.53 -7.54
CA GLN A 293 21.13 18.92 -6.79
C GLN A 293 21.07 19.21 -5.28
N ASP A 294 19.94 19.70 -4.77
CA ASP A 294 19.71 19.99 -3.36
C ASP A 294 19.24 18.73 -2.61
N MET A 295 20.21 18.01 -2.02
CA MET A 295 19.94 16.80 -1.25
C MET A 295 19.22 17.11 0.06
N GLY A 296 19.49 18.26 0.68
CA GLY A 296 18.85 18.69 1.93
C GLY A 296 17.36 18.92 1.73
N MET A 297 17.00 19.77 0.75
CA MET A 297 15.61 20.11 0.43
C MET A 297 14.81 18.89 -0.10
N GLY A 298 15.42 18.12 -0.99
CA GLY A 298 14.78 16.91 -1.52
C GLY A 298 14.61 15.81 -0.47
N SER A 299 15.53 15.71 0.50
CA SER A 299 15.36 14.83 1.65
C SER A 299 14.23 15.30 2.57
N ALA A 300 14.10 16.61 2.82
CA ALA A 300 12.99 17.16 3.59
C ALA A 300 11.64 16.88 2.90
N ALA A 301 11.55 17.08 1.59
CA ALA A 301 10.37 16.71 0.80
C ALA A 301 10.06 15.19 0.92
N SER A 302 11.07 14.33 0.81
CA SER A 302 10.91 12.88 0.93
C SER A 302 10.40 12.46 2.32
N VAL A 303 10.87 13.11 3.39
CA VAL A 303 10.38 12.88 4.76
C VAL A 303 8.92 13.31 4.87
N LEU A 304 8.53 14.45 4.29
CA LEU A 304 7.12 14.88 4.27
C LEU A 304 6.24 13.89 3.51
N VAL A 305 6.68 13.38 2.35
CA VAL A 305 5.98 12.31 1.61
C VAL A 305 5.78 11.08 2.50
N PHE A 306 6.85 10.63 3.16
CA PHE A 306 6.76 9.49 4.07
C PHE A 306 5.77 9.73 5.21
N MET A 307 5.78 10.91 5.83
CA MET A 307 4.85 11.27 6.91
C MET A 307 3.41 11.33 6.42
N MET A 308 3.15 11.86 5.22
CA MET A 308 1.81 11.89 4.62
C MET A 308 1.28 10.47 4.38
N VAL A 309 2.07 9.60 3.75
CA VAL A 309 1.68 8.21 3.49
C VAL A 309 1.46 7.43 4.78
N ALA A 310 2.36 7.58 5.76
CA ALA A 310 2.24 6.94 7.07
C ALA A 310 1.00 7.44 7.84
N GLY A 311 0.71 8.74 7.77
CA GLY A 311 -0.47 9.35 8.37
C GLY A 311 -1.78 8.82 7.78
N ILE A 312 -1.86 8.73 6.45
CA ILE A 312 -3.00 8.16 5.74
C ILE A 312 -3.18 6.68 6.12
N ALA A 313 -2.10 5.89 6.12
CA ALA A 313 -2.14 4.49 6.54
C ALA A 313 -2.64 4.33 7.98
N ALA A 314 -2.14 5.15 8.90
CA ALA A 314 -2.58 5.15 10.31
C ALA A 314 -4.07 5.53 10.44
N CYS A 315 -4.55 6.49 9.66
CA CYS A 315 -5.96 6.87 9.61
C CYS A 315 -6.84 5.69 9.17
N PHE A 316 -6.49 5.04 8.07
CA PHE A 316 -7.21 3.86 7.59
C PHE A 316 -7.25 2.72 8.62
N ILE A 317 -6.12 2.42 9.26
CA ILE A 317 -6.04 1.37 10.29
C ILE A 317 -6.94 1.71 11.49
N ARG A 318 -6.99 2.99 11.89
CA ARG A 318 -7.87 3.43 12.98
C ARG A 318 -9.35 3.28 12.61
N VAL A 319 -9.74 3.72 11.42
CA VAL A 319 -11.12 3.62 10.93
C VAL A 319 -11.55 2.16 10.82
N ALA A 320 -10.69 1.28 10.28
CA ALA A 320 -10.97 -0.15 10.19
C ALA A 320 -11.19 -0.79 11.58
N ARG A 321 -10.35 -0.46 12.56
CA ARG A 321 -10.48 -0.97 13.94
C ARG A 321 -11.72 -0.48 14.69
N LEU A 322 -12.20 0.73 14.39
CA LEU A 322 -13.44 1.25 15.01
C LEU A 322 -14.66 0.49 14.50
N ASN A 323 -14.69 0.16 13.22
CA ASN A 323 -15.78 -0.59 12.61
C ASN A 323 -15.88 -2.05 13.11
N ASP A 324 -14.76 -2.67 13.52
CA ASP A 324 -14.74 -4.00 14.12
C ASP A 324 -15.28 -4.00 15.56
N LYS A 325 -15.10 -2.90 16.30
CA LYS A 325 -15.61 -2.78 17.69
C LYS A 325 -17.12 -2.53 17.78
N GLU A 326 -17.72 -1.95 16.74
CA GLU A 326 -19.18 -1.76 16.69
C GLU A 326 -19.94 -3.05 16.33
N LYS A 327 -19.23 -4.06 15.79
CA LYS A 327 -19.82 -5.34 15.37
C LYS A 327 -19.62 -6.47 16.40
N SER A 328 -18.85 -6.24 17.46
CA SER A 328 -18.61 -7.18 18.56
C SER A 328 -19.42 -6.79 19.80
#